data_3c6954e705adec96144d5f20e72921a2
#
_entry.id   3c6954e705adec96144d5f20e72921a2
#
_cell.length_a   1.000
_cell.length_b   1.000
_cell.length_c   1.000
_cell.angle_alpha   90.00
_cell.angle_beta   90.00
_cell.angle_gamma   90.00
#
_symmetry.space_group_name_H-M   'P 1'
#
loop_
_entity.id
_entity.type
_entity.pdbx_description
1 polymer ?
#
loop_
_entity_poly.entity_id
_entity_poly.type
_entity_poly.pdbx_seq_one_letter_code
_entity_poly.pdbx_strand_id
1 'polypeptide(L)'
;MAELTANEVRTTEAGGSEELELQLEQHRTELTAYAYRMLGSSFEAEDAVQESFLRAWKSFDAFEGRSTLRSWLYSIVTNVCLDMLGGKERRARPMDLAPARSADIPLSEALPESAWILPVPDGRVVPEGGDPAEVVESRESIRLAFVAALPHLPPRQRAVLILREVLRWKASE
;
A
#
# COMPACT_ATOMS: atom_id res chain seq x y z
N MET A 1 -35.24 -1.91 -34.57
CA MET A 1 -34.21 -1.44 -33.65
C MET A 1 -34.88 -1.28 -32.29
N ALA A 2 -34.52 -2.13 -31.34
CA ALA A 2 -35.08 -2.06 -29.99
C ALA A 2 -34.28 -1.00 -29.24
N GLU A 3 -34.93 0.09 -28.83
CA GLU A 3 -34.35 1.03 -27.87
C GLU A 3 -34.26 0.33 -26.51
N LEU A 4 -33.04 0.08 -26.04
CA LEU A 4 -32.82 -0.34 -24.66
C LEU A 4 -33.37 0.73 -23.72
N THR A 5 -34.21 0.33 -22.79
CA THR A 5 -34.80 1.27 -21.84
C THR A 5 -33.71 1.76 -20.87
N ALA A 6 -33.82 3.00 -20.37
CA ALA A 6 -32.88 3.60 -19.42
C ALA A 6 -32.67 2.74 -18.15
N ASN A 7 -33.58 1.83 -17.86
CA ASN A 7 -33.53 0.89 -16.75
C ASN A 7 -32.62 -0.32 -17.05
N GLU A 8 -32.60 -0.82 -18.30
CA GLU A 8 -31.73 -1.92 -18.73
C GLU A 8 -30.25 -1.46 -18.81
N VAL A 9 -30.02 -0.23 -19.27
CA VAL A 9 -28.67 0.39 -19.27
C VAL A 9 -28.15 0.53 -17.83
N ARG A 10 -28.97 1.01 -16.88
CA ARG A 10 -28.56 1.11 -15.47
C ARG A 10 -28.27 -0.24 -14.83
N THR A 11 -29.00 -1.29 -15.18
CA THR A 11 -28.78 -2.64 -14.63
C THR A 11 -27.48 -3.25 -15.15
N THR A 12 -27.11 -2.97 -16.39
CA THR A 12 -25.85 -3.45 -17.00
C THR A 12 -24.64 -2.68 -16.44
N GLU A 13 -24.75 -1.37 -16.23
CA GLU A 13 -23.72 -0.55 -15.61
C GLU A 13 -23.51 -0.91 -14.13
N ALA A 14 -24.60 -1.17 -13.39
CA ALA A 14 -24.52 -1.59 -11.99
C ALA A 14 -23.82 -2.96 -11.83
N GLY A 15 -24.12 -3.93 -12.70
CA GLY A 15 -23.47 -5.24 -12.66
C GLY A 15 -21.96 -5.19 -12.96
N GLY A 16 -21.53 -4.35 -13.90
CA GLY A 16 -20.12 -4.15 -14.20
C GLY A 16 -19.37 -3.42 -13.06
N SER A 17 -20.08 -2.56 -12.36
CA SER A 17 -19.60 -1.81 -11.22
C SER A 17 -19.34 -2.71 -10.00
N GLU A 18 -20.28 -3.59 -9.66
CA GLU A 18 -20.16 -4.55 -8.56
C GLU A 18 -19.05 -5.58 -8.83
N GLU A 19 -18.94 -6.06 -10.06
CA GLU A 19 -17.88 -7.00 -10.45
C GLU A 19 -16.48 -6.38 -10.29
N LEU A 20 -16.31 -5.12 -10.73
CA LEU A 20 -15.04 -4.40 -10.55
C LEU A 20 -14.72 -4.22 -9.07
N GLU A 21 -15.69 -3.85 -8.24
CA GLU A 21 -15.51 -3.67 -6.80
C GLU A 21 -15.01 -4.96 -6.15
N LEU A 22 -15.63 -6.09 -6.47
CA LEU A 22 -15.18 -7.40 -5.98
C LEU A 22 -13.75 -7.73 -6.42
N GLN A 23 -13.40 -7.44 -7.67
CA GLN A 23 -12.05 -7.66 -8.19
C GLN A 23 -11.01 -6.76 -7.47
N LEU A 24 -11.33 -5.50 -7.19
CA LEU A 24 -10.46 -4.60 -6.45
C LEU A 24 -10.26 -5.07 -5.00
N GLU A 25 -11.34 -5.51 -4.35
CA GLU A 25 -11.30 -5.99 -2.97
C GLU A 25 -10.42 -7.24 -2.78
N GLN A 26 -10.33 -8.13 -3.76
CA GLN A 26 -9.43 -9.28 -3.73
C GLN A 26 -7.96 -8.87 -3.58
N HIS A 27 -7.59 -7.69 -4.04
CA HIS A 27 -6.22 -7.16 -3.96
C HIS A 27 -5.97 -6.28 -2.73
N ARG A 28 -7.00 -5.98 -1.91
CA ARG A 28 -6.88 -5.02 -0.80
C ARG A 28 -5.74 -5.37 0.17
N THR A 29 -5.68 -6.60 0.65
CA THR A 29 -4.70 -7.03 1.65
C THR A 29 -3.26 -6.89 1.13
N GLU A 30 -2.99 -7.37 -0.09
CA GLU A 30 -1.64 -7.29 -0.66
C GLU A 30 -1.20 -5.85 -0.96
N LEU A 31 -2.13 -5.00 -1.44
CA LEU A 31 -1.88 -3.59 -1.69
C LEU A 31 -1.68 -2.80 -0.39
N THR A 32 -2.44 -3.13 0.67
CA THR A 32 -2.25 -2.55 2.00
C THR A 32 -0.87 -2.92 2.58
N ALA A 33 -0.46 -4.18 2.44
CA ALA A 33 0.87 -4.62 2.84
C ALA A 33 1.99 -3.89 2.08
N TYR A 34 1.81 -3.68 0.78
CA TYR A 34 2.73 -2.90 -0.04
C TYR A 34 2.79 -1.44 0.40
N ALA A 35 1.64 -0.79 0.53
CA ALA A 35 1.54 0.61 0.95
C ALA A 35 2.12 0.82 2.36
N TYR A 36 1.91 -0.13 3.28
CA TYR A 36 2.53 -0.08 4.61
C TYR A 36 4.06 -0.12 4.57
N ARG A 37 4.65 -0.97 3.72
CA ARG A 37 6.12 -0.96 3.53
C ARG A 37 6.62 0.36 2.93
N MET A 38 5.83 0.98 2.08
CA MET A 38 6.15 2.28 1.49
C MET A 38 6.06 3.43 2.50
N LEU A 39 5.01 3.46 3.32
CA LEU A 39 4.63 4.63 4.13
C LEU A 39 5.01 4.51 5.62
N GLY A 40 5.07 3.29 6.17
CA GLY A 40 5.38 3.06 7.59
C GLY A 40 4.23 3.39 8.55
N SER A 41 3.01 3.56 8.04
CA SER A 41 1.80 3.83 8.82
C SER A 41 0.64 3.02 8.28
N SER A 42 -0.06 2.31 9.16
CA SER A 42 -1.25 1.52 8.80
C SER A 42 -2.39 2.40 8.29
N PHE A 43 -2.61 3.55 8.91
CA PHE A 43 -3.64 4.50 8.48
C PHE A 43 -3.35 5.07 7.10
N GLU A 44 -2.13 5.55 6.86
CA GLU A 44 -1.74 6.06 5.55
C GLU A 44 -1.75 4.97 4.47
N ALA A 45 -1.44 3.72 4.84
CA ALA A 45 -1.52 2.59 3.91
C ALA A 45 -2.97 2.32 3.47
N GLU A 46 -3.91 2.36 4.41
CA GLU A 46 -5.34 2.22 4.11
C GLU A 46 -5.84 3.39 3.25
N ASP A 47 -5.48 4.63 3.58
CA ASP A 47 -5.83 5.81 2.80
C ASP A 47 -5.26 5.72 1.38
N ALA A 48 -4.01 5.28 1.23
CA ALA A 48 -3.38 5.09 -0.08
C ALA A 48 -4.10 4.04 -0.93
N VAL A 49 -4.52 2.93 -0.33
CA VAL A 49 -5.27 1.88 -1.05
C VAL A 49 -6.66 2.38 -1.43
N GLN A 50 -7.35 3.08 -0.54
CA GLN A 50 -8.66 3.65 -0.83
C GLN A 50 -8.59 4.68 -1.97
N GLU A 51 -7.65 5.60 -1.93
CA GLU A 51 -7.41 6.56 -3.01
C GLU A 51 -7.05 5.85 -4.33
N SER A 52 -6.26 4.77 -4.24
CA SER A 52 -5.90 3.97 -5.42
C SER A 52 -7.12 3.29 -6.05
N PHE A 53 -8.03 2.78 -5.24
CA PHE A 53 -9.29 2.19 -5.75
C PHE A 53 -10.19 3.24 -6.39
N LEU A 54 -10.26 4.44 -5.83
CA LEU A 54 -10.99 5.55 -6.45
C LEU A 54 -10.37 5.97 -7.79
N ARG A 55 -9.05 6.00 -7.89
CA ARG A 55 -8.35 6.28 -9.17
C ARG A 55 -8.56 5.14 -10.17
N ALA A 56 -8.46 3.89 -9.73
CA ALA A 56 -8.72 2.71 -10.56
C ALA A 56 -10.14 2.74 -11.12
N TRP A 57 -11.12 2.97 -10.27
CA TRP A 57 -12.52 3.11 -10.68
C TRP A 57 -12.72 4.16 -11.78
N LYS A 58 -12.20 5.37 -11.56
CA LYS A 58 -12.34 6.48 -12.52
C LYS A 58 -11.64 6.24 -13.85
N SER A 59 -10.61 5.40 -13.88
CA SER A 59 -9.80 5.15 -15.07
C SER A 59 -9.96 3.74 -15.63
N PHE A 60 -10.91 2.96 -15.12
CA PHE A 60 -11.10 1.57 -15.53
C PHE A 60 -11.48 1.44 -17.00
N ASP A 61 -12.30 2.34 -17.52
CA ASP A 61 -12.68 2.38 -18.94
C ASP A 61 -11.48 2.59 -19.87
N ALA A 62 -10.40 3.21 -19.35
CA ALA A 62 -9.15 3.41 -20.06
C ALA A 62 -8.16 2.24 -19.86
N PHE A 63 -8.50 1.24 -19.06
CA PHE A 63 -7.68 0.06 -18.85
C PHE A 63 -7.76 -0.87 -20.07
N GLU A 64 -6.78 -0.79 -20.95
CA GLU A 64 -6.74 -1.53 -22.22
C GLU A 64 -6.35 -3.02 -22.07
N GLY A 65 -6.18 -3.55 -20.85
CA GLY A 65 -5.77 -4.93 -20.62
C GLY A 65 -4.34 -5.28 -21.12
N ARG A 66 -3.48 -4.29 -21.35
CA ARG A 66 -2.08 -4.51 -21.76
C ARG A 66 -1.22 -5.11 -20.65
N SER A 67 -1.66 -5.00 -19.40
CA SER A 67 -1.05 -5.62 -18.23
C SER A 67 -2.13 -6.36 -17.43
N THR A 68 -1.73 -7.12 -16.42
CA THR A 68 -2.70 -7.70 -15.49
C THR A 68 -3.34 -6.61 -14.63
N LEU A 69 -4.58 -6.80 -14.19
CA LEU A 69 -5.25 -5.90 -13.25
C LEU A 69 -4.37 -5.65 -12.01
N ARG A 70 -3.76 -6.70 -11.49
CA ARG A 70 -2.83 -6.64 -10.36
C ARG A 70 -1.67 -5.68 -10.62
N SER A 71 -0.94 -5.83 -11.74
CA SER A 71 0.16 -4.94 -12.10
C SER A 71 -0.28 -3.50 -12.25
N TRP A 72 -1.44 -3.28 -12.84
CA TRP A 72 -2.00 -1.95 -13.02
C TRP A 72 -2.35 -1.30 -11.67
N LEU A 73 -2.97 -2.04 -10.74
CA LEU A 73 -3.25 -1.56 -9.39
C LEU A 73 -1.97 -1.21 -8.63
N TYR A 74 -0.92 -2.04 -8.73
CA TYR A 74 0.37 -1.72 -8.12
C TYR A 74 1.00 -0.43 -8.70
N SER A 75 0.81 -0.15 -9.99
CA SER A 75 1.28 1.11 -10.56
C SER A 75 0.54 2.32 -9.99
N ILE A 76 -0.78 2.20 -9.78
CA ILE A 76 -1.59 3.26 -9.19
C ILE A 76 -1.20 3.48 -7.73
N VAL A 77 -1.15 2.41 -6.90
CA VAL A 77 -0.81 2.55 -5.48
C VAL A 77 0.62 3.05 -5.27
N THR A 78 1.56 2.67 -6.14
CA THR A 78 2.92 3.21 -6.11
C THR A 78 2.92 4.71 -6.30
N ASN A 79 2.20 5.22 -7.31
CA ASN A 79 2.10 6.65 -7.57
C ASN A 79 1.46 7.39 -6.40
N VAL A 80 0.37 6.86 -5.83
CA VAL A 80 -0.27 7.43 -4.64
C VAL A 80 0.71 7.50 -3.46
N CYS A 81 1.43 6.41 -3.17
CA CYS A 81 2.43 6.40 -2.11
C CYS A 81 3.57 7.41 -2.36
N LEU A 82 4.02 7.56 -3.60
CA LEU A 82 5.04 8.55 -3.96
C LEU A 82 4.53 9.98 -3.78
N ASP A 83 3.29 10.26 -4.15
CA ASP A 83 2.64 11.55 -3.93
C ASP A 83 2.55 11.86 -2.42
N MET A 84 2.14 10.88 -1.61
CA MET A 84 2.04 11.02 -0.14
C MET A 84 3.40 11.21 0.54
N LEU A 85 4.47 10.66 -0.01
CA LEU A 85 5.84 10.81 0.51
C LEU A 85 6.49 12.13 0.04
N GLY A 86 5.91 12.78 -0.97
CA GLY A 86 6.38 14.06 -1.47
C GLY A 86 6.27 15.15 -0.40
N GLY A 87 7.41 15.63 0.10
CA GLY A 87 7.45 16.68 1.12
C GLY A 87 7.30 16.23 2.57
N LYS A 88 7.19 14.93 2.85
CA LYS A 88 7.17 14.40 4.22
C LYS A 88 8.59 14.12 4.74
N GLU A 89 8.81 14.46 6.00
CA GLU A 89 10.00 14.02 6.72
C GLU A 89 10.01 12.50 6.89
N ARG A 90 11.22 11.94 6.96
CA ARG A 90 11.41 10.50 7.13
C ARG A 90 10.92 10.06 8.51
N ARG A 91 10.08 9.02 8.54
CA ARG A 91 9.68 8.37 9.78
C ARG A 91 10.86 7.65 10.41
N ALA A 92 10.95 7.70 11.72
CA ALA A 92 12.05 7.13 12.48
C ALA A 92 11.54 6.30 13.66
N ARG A 93 12.41 5.43 14.17
CA ARG A 93 12.21 4.79 15.48
C ARG A 93 12.82 5.69 16.56
N PRO A 94 12.40 5.54 17.84
CA PRO A 94 12.96 6.35 18.93
C PRO A 94 14.49 6.39 18.97
N MET A 95 15.13 5.24 18.73
CA MET A 95 16.59 5.10 18.74
C MET A 95 17.31 5.78 17.58
N ASP A 96 16.61 6.11 16.51
CA ASP A 96 17.17 6.79 15.33
C ASP A 96 17.16 8.32 15.50
N LEU A 97 16.45 8.84 16.52
CA LEU A 97 16.22 10.27 16.69
C LEU A 97 17.29 10.97 17.53
N ALA A 98 17.87 10.26 18.48
CA ALA A 98 18.92 10.80 19.35
C ALA A 98 19.72 9.67 20.03
N PRO A 99 20.98 9.92 20.40
CA PRO A 99 21.72 9.02 21.27
C PRO A 99 21.01 8.90 22.64
N ALA A 100 21.34 7.84 23.37
CA ALA A 100 20.84 7.65 24.73
C ALA A 100 21.12 8.90 25.59
N ARG A 101 20.08 9.43 26.24
CA ARG A 101 20.18 10.60 27.13
C ARG A 101 20.39 10.18 28.56
N SER A 102 21.09 11.02 29.33
CA SER A 102 21.15 10.89 30.79
C SER A 102 19.77 11.15 31.41
N ALA A 103 19.46 10.47 32.52
CA ALA A 103 18.20 10.63 33.24
C ALA A 103 17.97 12.06 33.78
N ASP A 104 19.04 12.85 33.88
CA ASP A 104 19.00 14.23 34.40
C ASP A 104 18.56 15.28 33.35
N ILE A 105 18.42 14.87 32.10
CA ILE A 105 17.99 15.79 31.03
C ILE A 105 16.47 15.76 30.93
N PRO A 106 15.78 16.93 31.02
CA PRO A 106 14.34 17.00 30.85
C PRO A 106 13.90 16.36 29.53
N LEU A 107 12.76 15.63 29.55
CA LEU A 107 12.15 15.11 28.34
C LEU A 107 11.79 16.27 27.41
N SER A 108 12.23 16.18 26.18
CA SER A 108 11.80 17.11 25.12
C SER A 108 10.32 16.89 24.80
N GLU A 109 9.72 17.87 24.14
CA GLU A 109 8.36 17.74 23.62
C GLU A 109 8.20 16.47 22.79
N ALA A 110 7.06 15.80 22.90
CA ALA A 110 6.77 14.59 22.15
C ALA A 110 6.74 14.90 20.64
N LEU A 111 7.38 14.06 19.85
CA LEU A 111 7.30 14.18 18.39
C LEU A 111 5.88 13.87 17.92
N PRO A 112 5.45 14.49 16.80
CA PRO A 112 4.14 14.20 16.22
C PRO A 112 4.06 12.73 15.76
N GLU A 113 2.86 12.15 15.77
CA GLU A 113 2.62 10.77 15.36
C GLU A 113 3.18 10.46 13.96
N SER A 114 3.14 11.44 13.07
CA SER A 114 3.69 11.33 11.72
C SER A 114 5.20 11.05 11.66
N ALA A 115 5.93 11.27 12.75
CA ALA A 115 7.36 10.97 12.84
C ALA A 115 7.65 9.49 13.15
N TRP A 116 6.65 8.72 13.60
CA TRP A 116 6.83 7.36 14.06
C TRP A 116 6.41 6.33 13.00
N ILE A 117 7.08 5.18 13.01
CA ILE A 117 6.61 3.99 12.30
C ILE A 117 5.57 3.31 13.20
N LEU A 118 4.36 3.18 12.70
CA LEU A 118 3.24 2.61 13.44
C LEU A 118 3.12 1.11 13.15
N PRO A 119 2.85 0.28 14.17
CA PRO A 119 2.59 -1.14 13.96
C PRO A 119 1.29 -1.33 13.18
N VAL A 120 1.18 -2.47 12.49
CA VAL A 120 -0.02 -2.88 11.76
C VAL A 120 -0.46 -4.27 12.22
N PRO A 121 -1.77 -4.51 12.42
CA PRO A 121 -2.28 -5.85 12.70
C PRO A 121 -2.04 -6.80 11.52
N ASP A 122 -1.59 -8.03 11.80
CA ASP A 122 -1.30 -9.05 10.77
C ASP A 122 -2.48 -9.26 9.82
N GLY A 123 -3.72 -9.36 10.33
CA GLY A 123 -4.91 -9.58 9.52
C GLY A 123 -5.20 -8.53 8.45
N ARG A 124 -4.51 -7.37 8.48
CA ARG A 124 -4.66 -6.32 7.46
C ARG A 124 -3.65 -6.43 6.31
N VAL A 125 -2.55 -7.14 6.53
CA VAL A 125 -1.39 -7.12 5.63
C VAL A 125 -0.85 -8.51 5.29
N VAL A 126 -1.31 -9.55 6.00
CA VAL A 126 -0.97 -10.95 5.72
C VAL A 126 -2.22 -11.64 5.19
N PRO A 127 -2.19 -12.21 3.97
CA PRO A 127 -3.32 -12.96 3.43
C PRO A 127 -3.70 -14.13 4.34
N GLU A 128 -4.99 -14.40 4.48
CA GLU A 128 -5.49 -15.57 5.18
C GLU A 128 -5.31 -16.81 4.28
N GLY A 129 -4.56 -17.79 4.75
CA GLY A 129 -4.27 -19.03 4.01
C GLY A 129 -3.02 -18.90 3.12
N GLY A 130 -2.74 -19.95 2.37
CA GLY A 130 -1.57 -20.06 1.50
C GLY A 130 -0.49 -21.02 2.03
N ASP A 131 0.63 -21.10 1.34
CA ASP A 131 1.77 -21.90 1.78
C ASP A 131 2.34 -21.33 3.09
N PRO A 132 2.53 -22.15 4.15
CA PRO A 132 3.14 -21.69 5.40
C PRO A 132 4.47 -20.97 5.22
N ALA A 133 5.27 -21.34 4.24
CA ALA A 133 6.53 -20.67 3.93
C ALA A 133 6.31 -19.24 3.42
N GLU A 134 5.34 -19.03 2.54
CA GLU A 134 4.97 -17.72 2.01
C GLU A 134 4.40 -16.80 3.11
N VAL A 135 3.60 -17.37 4.03
CA VAL A 135 3.07 -16.64 5.18
C VAL A 135 4.20 -16.15 6.10
N VAL A 136 5.20 -17.01 6.38
CA VAL A 136 6.37 -16.64 7.19
C VAL A 136 7.18 -15.54 6.49
N GLU A 137 7.47 -15.67 5.20
CA GLU A 137 8.19 -14.67 4.42
C GLU A 137 7.45 -13.33 4.39
N SER A 138 6.12 -13.36 4.21
CA SER A 138 5.27 -12.17 4.26
C SER A 138 5.37 -11.47 5.62
N ARG A 139 5.26 -12.22 6.73
CA ARG A 139 5.40 -11.68 8.09
C ARG A 139 6.76 -11.05 8.35
N GLU A 140 7.84 -11.71 7.91
CA GLU A 140 9.19 -11.14 8.04
C GLU A 140 9.33 -9.80 7.31
N SER A 141 8.72 -9.69 6.13
CA SER A 141 8.80 -8.48 5.31
C SER A 141 7.99 -7.29 5.85
N ILE A 142 7.08 -7.51 6.79
CA ILE A 142 6.33 -6.46 7.50
C ILE A 142 6.81 -6.25 8.94
N ARG A 143 7.85 -6.98 9.38
CA ARG A 143 8.43 -6.74 10.70
C ARG A 143 8.90 -5.29 10.83
N LEU A 144 8.68 -4.73 12.01
CA LEU A 144 9.02 -3.34 12.31
C LEU A 144 10.47 -2.98 11.96
N ALA A 145 11.42 -3.89 12.21
CA ALA A 145 12.83 -3.68 11.89
C ALA A 145 13.07 -3.52 10.39
N PHE A 146 12.40 -4.33 9.55
CA PHE A 146 12.51 -4.23 8.10
C PHE A 146 11.84 -2.95 7.59
N VAL A 147 10.58 -2.71 8.01
CA VAL A 147 9.83 -1.50 7.62
C VAL A 147 10.58 -0.24 8.04
N ALA A 148 11.24 -0.26 9.21
CA ALA A 148 12.05 0.87 9.69
C ALA A 148 13.32 1.12 8.86
N ALA A 149 13.86 0.13 8.18
CA ALA A 149 15.01 0.30 7.30
C ALA A 149 14.64 0.95 5.95
N LEU A 150 13.44 0.70 5.45
CA LEU A 150 12.98 1.16 4.14
C LEU A 150 12.97 2.70 3.97
N PRO A 151 12.60 3.53 4.96
CA PRO A 151 12.64 4.99 4.85
C PRO A 151 14.03 5.58 4.64
N HIS A 152 15.10 4.81 4.86
CA HIS A 152 16.47 5.22 4.54
C HIS A 152 16.75 5.26 3.04
N LEU A 153 15.88 4.63 2.23
CA LEU A 153 15.97 4.66 0.78
C LEU A 153 15.10 5.79 0.20
N PRO A 154 15.53 6.42 -0.89
CA PRO A 154 14.66 7.29 -1.67
C PRO A 154 13.37 6.57 -2.06
N PRO A 155 12.20 7.25 -2.10
CA PRO A 155 10.91 6.61 -2.30
C PRO A 155 10.81 5.69 -3.53
N ARG A 156 11.39 6.10 -4.67
CA ARG A 156 11.41 5.28 -5.89
C ARG A 156 12.25 4.02 -5.75
N GLN A 157 13.42 4.12 -5.08
CA GLN A 157 14.29 2.96 -4.84
C GLN A 157 13.62 1.98 -3.86
N ARG A 158 12.91 2.50 -2.86
CA ARG A 158 12.09 1.70 -1.94
C ARG A 158 11.03 0.91 -2.69
N ALA A 159 10.27 1.55 -3.59
CA ALA A 159 9.28 0.87 -4.40
C ALA A 159 9.90 -0.28 -5.23
N VAL A 160 11.01 -0.02 -5.92
CA VAL A 160 11.72 -1.04 -6.71
C VAL A 160 12.20 -2.19 -5.83
N LEU A 161 12.79 -1.90 -4.66
CA LEU A 161 13.25 -2.94 -3.73
C LEU A 161 12.09 -3.83 -3.28
N ILE A 162 10.96 -3.25 -2.89
CA ILE A 162 9.81 -4.02 -2.43
C ILE A 162 9.26 -4.88 -3.57
N LEU A 163 9.08 -4.33 -4.76
CA LEU A 163 8.55 -5.07 -5.91
C LEU A 163 9.47 -6.22 -6.31
N ARG A 164 10.79 -5.99 -6.35
CA ARG A 164 11.76 -7.00 -6.81
C ARG A 164 12.08 -8.05 -5.76
N GLU A 165 12.41 -7.64 -4.54
CA GLU A 165 12.97 -8.54 -3.52
C GLU A 165 11.89 -9.14 -2.61
N VAL A 166 10.84 -8.37 -2.32
CA VAL A 166 9.75 -8.85 -1.45
C VAL A 166 8.66 -9.55 -2.27
N LEU A 167 8.19 -8.92 -3.35
CA LEU A 167 7.11 -9.44 -4.18
C LEU A 167 7.60 -10.28 -5.38
N ARG A 168 8.94 -10.36 -5.57
CA ARG A 168 9.61 -11.17 -6.60
C ARG A 168 9.12 -10.94 -8.02
N TRP A 169 8.73 -9.71 -8.32
CA TRP A 169 8.28 -9.32 -9.64
C TRP A 169 9.43 -9.33 -10.65
N LYS A 170 9.13 -9.72 -11.88
CA LYS A 170 10.07 -9.65 -13.00
C LYS A 170 10.18 -8.21 -13.49
N ALA A 171 11.32 -7.85 -14.09
CA ALA A 171 11.53 -6.49 -14.62
C ALA A 171 10.58 -6.13 -15.79
N SER A 172 9.88 -7.12 -16.34
CA SER A 172 8.88 -6.95 -17.40
C SER A 172 7.45 -6.75 -16.88
N GLU A 173 7.23 -6.86 -15.59
CA GLU A 173 5.95 -6.63 -14.92
C GLU A 173 5.87 -5.20 -14.39
#